data_cbd993e99bf4b490d142189f72d95589
#
_entry.id   cbd993e99bf4b490d142189f72d95589
#
_cell.length_a   1.000
_cell.length_b   1.000
_cell.length_c   1.000
_cell.angle_alpha   90.00
_cell.angle_beta   90.00
_cell.angle_gamma   90.00
#
_symmetry.space_group_name_H-M   'P 1'
#
loop_
_entity.id
_entity.type
_entity.pdbx_description
1 polymer ?
#
loop_
_entity_poly.entity_id
_entity_poly.type
_entity_poly.pdbx_seq_one_letter_code
_entity_poly.pdbx_strand_id
1 'polypeptide(L)'
;MKQAYVDDCPYYLDDFLTNMKVVKDRSDRTEEAYFIDIRTFLRYLNVKHHAVPAETPFNKIKIKETPIEWLECFSLNDAYVYLKYLKDERNNSTKTRARKCSALKQFYVYLCQKAKLISNNPLDDLELPHINQALPKYLSLEQSLELLRNIDSKNQVRDYCIITLFLNCGMRLSELVGLNLSDYSRDNRTLRVLGKGRKERIIYLN
;
A
#
# COMPACT_ATOMS: atom_id res chain seq x y z
N MET A 1 -8.45 -7.85 7.63
CA MET A 1 -8.93 -8.03 6.24
C MET A 1 -10.45 -8.13 6.20
N LYS A 2 -11.13 -7.71 5.10
CA LYS A 2 -12.61 -7.88 4.97
C LYS A 2 -12.95 -9.35 4.81
N GLN A 3 -14.08 -9.82 5.39
CA GLN A 3 -14.51 -11.22 5.32
C GLN A 3 -14.56 -11.75 3.88
N ALA A 4 -15.10 -10.96 2.94
CA ALA A 4 -15.16 -11.31 1.52
C ALA A 4 -13.78 -11.55 0.85
N TYR A 5 -12.68 -11.08 1.44
CA TYR A 5 -11.34 -11.34 0.95
C TYR A 5 -10.79 -12.67 1.51
N VAL A 6 -11.13 -12.97 2.75
CA VAL A 6 -10.76 -14.24 3.38
C VAL A 6 -11.41 -15.42 2.64
N ASP A 7 -12.70 -15.29 2.29
CA ASP A 7 -13.46 -16.34 1.61
C ASP A 7 -12.96 -16.64 0.19
N ASP A 8 -12.29 -15.67 -0.47
CA ASP A 8 -11.75 -15.78 -1.83
C ASP A 8 -10.21 -15.96 -1.84
N CYS A 9 -9.57 -16.16 -0.69
CA CYS A 9 -8.11 -16.24 -0.59
C CYS A 9 -7.61 -17.67 -0.81
N PRO A 10 -6.67 -17.96 -1.74
CA PRO A 10 -5.97 -19.23 -1.79
C PRO A 10 -5.10 -19.41 -0.54
N TYR A 11 -4.90 -20.65 -0.10
CA TYR A 11 -4.15 -20.99 1.13
C TYR A 11 -2.74 -20.38 1.15
N TYR A 12 -2.01 -20.46 0.05
CA TYR A 12 -0.63 -19.95 -0.06
C TYR A 12 -0.55 -18.42 0.02
N LEU A 13 -1.62 -17.71 -0.35
CA LEU A 13 -1.72 -16.26 -0.20
C LEU A 13 -2.10 -15.89 1.24
N ASP A 14 -2.99 -16.65 1.86
CA ASP A 14 -3.38 -16.47 3.27
C ASP A 14 -2.18 -16.67 4.20
N ASP A 15 -1.39 -17.72 3.98
CA ASP A 15 -0.15 -17.99 4.70
C ASP A 15 0.87 -16.85 4.55
N PHE A 16 1.02 -16.30 3.33
CA PHE A 16 1.87 -15.13 3.09
C PHE A 16 1.40 -13.90 3.86
N LEU A 17 0.11 -13.59 3.83
CA LEU A 17 -0.46 -12.43 4.54
C LEU A 17 -0.35 -12.60 6.05
N THR A 18 -0.57 -13.81 6.56
CA THR A 18 -0.36 -14.17 7.96
C THR A 18 1.11 -13.95 8.36
N ASN A 19 2.05 -14.40 7.55
CA ASN A 19 3.49 -14.14 7.78
C ASN A 19 3.81 -12.63 7.80
N MET A 20 3.22 -11.86 6.88
CA MET A 20 3.38 -10.41 6.84
C MET A 20 2.86 -9.73 8.12
N LYS A 21 1.75 -10.19 8.64
CA LYS A 21 1.10 -9.64 9.83
C LYS A 21 1.81 -10.06 11.11
N VAL A 22 2.03 -11.36 11.30
CA VAL A 22 2.51 -11.93 12.56
C VAL A 22 4.03 -11.81 12.71
N VAL A 23 4.78 -12.09 11.63
CA VAL A 23 6.25 -12.12 11.70
C VAL A 23 6.86 -10.75 11.38
N LYS A 24 6.30 -10.04 10.38
CA LYS A 24 6.85 -8.73 9.95
C LYS A 24 6.15 -7.53 10.59
N ASP A 25 5.18 -7.74 11.48
CA ASP A 25 4.39 -6.71 12.18
C ASP A 25 3.86 -5.60 11.23
N ARG A 26 3.36 -6.02 10.07
CA ARG A 26 2.80 -5.09 9.09
C ARG A 26 1.37 -4.69 9.47
N SER A 27 1.02 -3.42 9.21
CA SER A 27 -0.32 -2.92 9.48
C SER A 27 -1.38 -3.59 8.61
N ASP A 28 -2.63 -3.66 9.10
CA ASP A 28 -3.78 -4.18 8.36
C ASP A 28 -3.96 -3.50 6.98
N ARG A 29 -3.65 -2.22 6.89
CA ARG A 29 -3.66 -1.47 5.61
C ARG A 29 -2.60 -1.99 4.64
N THR A 30 -1.44 -2.38 5.13
CA THR A 30 -0.38 -2.98 4.31
C THR A 30 -0.80 -4.36 3.84
N GLU A 31 -1.34 -5.19 4.72
CA GLU A 31 -1.90 -6.51 4.40
C GLU A 31 -2.96 -6.41 3.29
N GLU A 32 -3.93 -5.51 3.43
CA GLU A 32 -4.99 -5.30 2.44
C GLU A 32 -4.42 -4.85 1.08
N ALA A 33 -3.42 -3.97 1.09
CA ALA A 33 -2.78 -3.51 -0.14
C ALA A 33 -2.06 -4.66 -0.89
N TYR A 34 -1.35 -5.51 -0.17
CA TYR A 34 -0.71 -6.70 -0.75
C TYR A 34 -1.73 -7.69 -1.29
N PHE A 35 -2.80 -7.97 -0.53
CA PHE A 35 -3.89 -8.81 -1.00
C PHE A 35 -4.47 -8.29 -2.33
N ILE A 36 -4.80 -7.01 -2.42
CA ILE A 36 -5.37 -6.40 -3.64
C ILE A 36 -4.42 -6.53 -4.84
N ASP A 37 -3.12 -6.32 -4.61
CA ASP A 37 -2.12 -6.41 -5.68
C ASP A 37 -1.94 -7.84 -6.18
N ILE A 38 -1.81 -8.80 -5.27
CA ILE A 38 -1.63 -10.22 -5.62
C ILE A 38 -2.93 -10.78 -6.19
N ARG A 39 -4.11 -10.42 -5.65
CA ARG A 39 -5.40 -10.79 -6.26
C ARG A 39 -5.51 -10.33 -7.71
N THR A 40 -5.03 -9.14 -8.03
CA THR A 40 -5.01 -8.65 -9.41
C THR A 40 -4.17 -9.56 -10.30
N PHE A 41 -3.04 -10.03 -9.82
CA PHE A 41 -2.17 -10.96 -10.52
C PHE A 41 -2.80 -12.35 -10.68
N LEU A 42 -3.37 -12.91 -9.63
CA LEU A 42 -4.04 -14.22 -9.70
C LEU A 42 -5.25 -14.20 -10.64
N ARG A 43 -6.01 -13.10 -10.68
CA ARG A 43 -7.08 -12.90 -11.67
C ARG A 43 -6.54 -12.86 -13.10
N TYR A 44 -5.41 -12.21 -13.32
CA TYR A 44 -4.75 -12.21 -14.62
C TYR A 44 -4.32 -13.63 -15.02
N LEU A 45 -3.78 -14.43 -14.09
CA LEU A 45 -3.45 -15.84 -14.36
C LEU A 45 -4.70 -16.64 -14.75
N ASN A 46 -5.82 -16.47 -14.06
CA ASN A 46 -7.09 -17.15 -14.40
C ASN A 46 -7.57 -16.81 -15.83
N VAL A 47 -7.43 -15.55 -16.24
CA VAL A 47 -7.72 -15.13 -17.63
C VAL A 47 -6.72 -15.74 -18.60
N LYS A 48 -5.42 -15.67 -18.32
CA LYS A 48 -4.34 -16.20 -19.16
C LYS A 48 -4.48 -17.71 -19.42
N HIS A 49 -4.89 -18.45 -18.39
CA HIS A 49 -5.08 -19.92 -18.48
C HIS A 49 -6.51 -20.34 -18.89
N HIS A 50 -7.35 -19.38 -19.33
CA HIS A 50 -8.74 -19.66 -19.76
C HIS A 50 -9.57 -20.42 -18.68
N ALA A 51 -9.28 -20.20 -17.40
CA ALA A 51 -9.99 -20.83 -16.30
C ALA A 51 -11.36 -20.20 -16.01
N VAL A 52 -11.67 -19.08 -16.65
CA VAL A 52 -12.94 -18.37 -16.52
C VAL A 52 -13.50 -18.01 -17.89
N PRO A 53 -14.85 -17.97 -18.07
CA PRO A 53 -15.47 -17.51 -19.30
C PRO A 53 -14.99 -16.10 -19.70
N ALA A 54 -14.83 -15.85 -21.01
CA ALA A 54 -14.30 -14.57 -21.52
C ALA A 54 -15.16 -13.36 -21.11
N GLU A 55 -16.46 -13.54 -20.93
CA GLU A 55 -17.42 -12.51 -20.55
C GLU A 55 -17.37 -12.18 -19.04
N THR A 56 -16.61 -12.94 -18.24
CA THR A 56 -16.56 -12.74 -16.78
C THR A 56 -15.89 -11.39 -16.46
N PRO A 57 -16.59 -10.45 -15.82
CA PRO A 57 -15.98 -9.20 -15.41
C PRO A 57 -14.78 -9.43 -14.51
N PHE A 58 -13.64 -8.81 -14.85
CA PHE A 58 -12.36 -9.04 -14.15
C PHE A 58 -12.45 -8.89 -12.62
N ASN A 59 -13.27 -7.95 -12.14
CA ASN A 59 -13.46 -7.72 -10.71
C ASN A 59 -14.30 -8.82 -10.01
N LYS A 60 -14.99 -9.68 -10.76
CA LYS A 60 -15.77 -10.81 -10.26
C LYS A 60 -15.04 -12.15 -10.31
N ILE A 61 -13.88 -12.21 -10.96
CA ILE A 61 -13.09 -13.45 -11.02
C ILE A 61 -12.69 -13.87 -9.61
N LYS A 62 -13.02 -15.08 -9.24
CA LYS A 62 -12.60 -15.72 -7.99
C LYS A 62 -11.16 -16.21 -8.12
N ILE A 63 -10.41 -16.17 -7.00
CA ILE A 63 -9.00 -16.57 -7.01
C ILE A 63 -8.70 -17.79 -6.12
N LYS A 64 -9.66 -18.22 -5.31
CA LYS A 64 -9.48 -19.28 -4.30
C LYS A 64 -8.91 -20.57 -4.89
N GLU A 65 -9.40 -20.96 -6.06
CA GLU A 65 -9.02 -22.20 -6.74
C GLU A 65 -7.84 -22.00 -7.73
N THR A 66 -7.13 -20.88 -7.68
CA THR A 66 -5.98 -20.66 -8.56
C THR A 66 -4.85 -21.62 -8.21
N PRO A 67 -4.43 -22.54 -9.11
CA PRO A 67 -3.41 -23.54 -8.82
C PRO A 67 -2.04 -22.91 -8.56
N ILE A 68 -1.28 -23.47 -7.61
CA ILE A 68 0.08 -23.02 -7.29
C ILE A 68 1.05 -23.32 -8.44
N GLU A 69 0.79 -24.34 -9.22
CA GLU A 69 1.57 -24.78 -10.38
C GLU A 69 1.68 -23.67 -11.43
N TRP A 70 0.66 -22.82 -11.55
CA TRP A 70 0.73 -21.67 -12.47
C TRP A 70 1.72 -20.61 -12.01
N LEU A 71 1.97 -20.51 -10.71
CA LEU A 71 2.97 -19.63 -10.15
C LEU A 71 4.37 -20.23 -10.31
N GLU A 72 4.51 -21.55 -10.21
CA GLU A 72 5.78 -22.24 -10.43
C GLU A 72 6.22 -22.19 -11.90
N CYS A 73 5.28 -22.35 -12.85
CA CYS A 73 5.54 -22.25 -14.30
C CYS A 73 5.67 -20.81 -14.81
N PHE A 74 5.44 -19.81 -13.97
CA PHE A 74 5.48 -18.40 -14.36
C PHE A 74 6.93 -17.97 -14.59
N SER A 75 7.21 -17.40 -15.76
CA SER A 75 8.58 -17.02 -16.15
C SER A 75 8.80 -15.49 -16.04
N LEU A 76 10.07 -15.07 -16.13
CA LEU A 76 10.44 -13.66 -16.23
C LEU A 76 9.77 -12.98 -17.44
N ASN A 77 9.70 -13.67 -18.58
CA ASN A 77 9.03 -13.16 -19.76
C ASN A 77 7.53 -12.95 -19.50
N ASP A 78 6.88 -13.87 -18.80
CA ASP A 78 5.47 -13.70 -18.39
C ASP A 78 5.28 -12.47 -17.47
N ALA A 79 6.26 -12.16 -16.66
CA ALA A 79 6.23 -10.96 -15.83
C ALA A 79 6.26 -9.68 -16.67
N TYR A 80 7.04 -9.63 -17.73
CA TYR A 80 7.02 -8.50 -18.67
C TYR A 80 5.70 -8.40 -19.45
N VAL A 81 5.12 -9.53 -19.83
CA VAL A 81 3.78 -9.57 -20.47
C VAL A 81 2.71 -9.07 -19.49
N TYR A 82 2.78 -9.47 -18.21
CA TYR A 82 1.89 -8.96 -17.18
C TYR A 82 2.06 -7.44 -16.96
N LEU A 83 3.29 -6.92 -16.97
CA LEU A 83 3.54 -5.48 -16.88
C LEU A 83 2.95 -4.71 -18.06
N LYS A 84 3.04 -5.28 -19.27
CA LYS A 84 2.39 -4.73 -20.46
C LYS A 84 0.87 -4.72 -20.29
N TYR A 85 0.27 -5.82 -19.86
CA TYR A 85 -1.17 -5.92 -19.55
C TYR A 85 -1.61 -4.83 -18.54
N LEU A 86 -0.86 -4.65 -17.45
CA LEU A 86 -1.16 -3.62 -16.47
C LEU A 86 -1.12 -2.20 -17.05
N LYS A 87 -0.24 -1.95 -18.03
CA LYS A 87 -0.12 -0.66 -18.69
C LYS A 87 -1.25 -0.44 -19.70
N ASP A 88 -1.41 -1.37 -20.64
CA ASP A 88 -2.20 -1.16 -21.85
C ASP A 88 -3.70 -1.45 -21.63
N GLU A 89 -4.03 -2.48 -20.84
CA GLU A 89 -5.42 -2.87 -20.62
C GLU A 89 -5.98 -2.37 -19.28
N ARG A 90 -5.12 -2.22 -18.26
CA ARG A 90 -5.55 -1.74 -16.94
C ARG A 90 -5.27 -0.24 -16.70
N ASN A 91 -4.63 0.44 -17.65
CA ASN A 91 -4.27 1.87 -17.57
C ASN A 91 -3.55 2.25 -16.26
N ASN A 92 -2.71 1.34 -15.75
CA ASN A 92 -2.00 1.58 -14.50
C ASN A 92 -0.82 2.53 -14.72
N SER A 93 -0.70 3.54 -13.87
CA SER A 93 0.47 4.43 -13.84
C SER A 93 1.76 3.66 -13.56
N THR A 94 2.91 4.23 -13.94
CA THR A 94 4.23 3.64 -13.66
C THR A 94 4.43 3.36 -12.16
N LYS A 95 4.00 4.29 -11.29
CA LYS A 95 4.06 4.13 -9.83
C LYS A 95 3.22 2.94 -9.35
N THR A 96 2.02 2.77 -9.90
CA THR A 96 1.13 1.64 -9.57
C THR A 96 1.74 0.32 -10.03
N ARG A 97 2.31 0.25 -11.24
CA ARG A 97 2.97 -0.95 -11.76
C ARG A 97 4.18 -1.33 -10.91
N ALA A 98 5.04 -0.36 -10.56
CA ALA A 98 6.20 -0.61 -9.71
C ALA A 98 5.79 -1.15 -8.32
N ARG A 99 4.73 -0.59 -7.71
CA ARG A 99 4.19 -1.08 -6.43
C ARG A 99 3.68 -2.52 -6.54
N LYS A 100 2.93 -2.84 -7.59
CA LYS A 100 2.43 -4.20 -7.84
C LYS A 100 3.58 -5.20 -8.07
N CYS A 101 4.61 -4.81 -8.81
CA CYS A 101 5.82 -5.64 -8.97
C CYS A 101 6.52 -5.88 -7.64
N SER A 102 6.68 -4.84 -6.81
CA SER A 102 7.28 -5.00 -5.49
C SER A 102 6.49 -5.97 -4.60
N ALA A 103 5.15 -5.92 -4.67
CA ALA A 103 4.30 -6.87 -3.96
C ALA A 103 4.51 -8.30 -4.46
N LEU A 104 4.55 -8.51 -5.77
CA LEU A 104 4.80 -9.82 -6.37
C LEU A 104 6.20 -10.36 -6.04
N LYS A 105 7.25 -9.54 -6.14
CA LYS A 105 8.62 -9.95 -5.75
C LYS A 105 8.64 -10.46 -4.30
N GLN A 106 8.03 -9.74 -3.37
CA GLN A 106 7.95 -10.17 -1.97
C GLN A 106 7.15 -11.48 -1.79
N PHE A 107 6.08 -11.64 -2.55
CA PHE A 107 5.27 -12.85 -2.54
C PHE A 107 6.05 -14.05 -3.07
N TYR A 108 6.72 -13.93 -4.21
CA TYR A 108 7.55 -15.00 -4.78
C TYR A 108 8.73 -15.35 -3.89
N VAL A 109 9.39 -14.38 -3.27
CA VAL A 109 10.45 -14.64 -2.27
C VAL A 109 9.89 -15.46 -1.09
N TYR A 110 8.66 -15.17 -0.63
CA TYR A 110 8.03 -15.96 0.41
C TYR A 110 7.74 -17.39 -0.05
N LEU A 111 7.11 -17.56 -1.22
CA LEU A 111 6.77 -18.89 -1.75
C LEU A 111 8.00 -19.78 -1.94
N CYS A 112 9.10 -19.22 -2.45
CA CYS A 112 10.34 -19.95 -2.70
C CYS A 112 11.13 -20.20 -1.41
N GLN A 113 11.42 -19.17 -0.62
CA GLN A 113 12.39 -19.24 0.46
C GLN A 113 11.78 -19.65 1.80
N LYS A 114 10.51 -19.32 2.06
CA LYS A 114 9.85 -19.57 3.35
C LYS A 114 8.88 -20.73 3.30
N ALA A 115 7.91 -20.66 2.41
CA ALA A 115 6.91 -21.70 2.26
C ALA A 115 7.42 -22.92 1.50
N LYS A 116 8.47 -22.78 0.67
CA LYS A 116 9.06 -23.83 -0.18
C LYS A 116 8.01 -24.52 -1.08
N LEU A 117 7.04 -23.72 -1.56
CA LEU A 117 5.97 -24.18 -2.44
C LEU A 117 6.37 -24.14 -3.92
N ILE A 118 7.40 -23.38 -4.26
CA ILE A 118 7.97 -23.29 -5.60
C ILE A 118 9.48 -23.45 -5.53
N SER A 119 10.09 -24.00 -6.58
CA SER A 119 11.52 -24.33 -6.61
C SER A 119 12.40 -23.11 -6.88
N ASN A 120 11.97 -22.23 -7.78
CA ASN A 120 12.72 -21.06 -8.22
C ASN A 120 11.88 -19.78 -8.16
N ASN A 121 12.54 -18.64 -7.95
CA ASN A 121 11.89 -17.35 -8.01
C ASN A 121 12.09 -16.72 -9.40
N PRO A 122 11.08 -16.69 -10.28
CA PRO A 122 11.19 -16.15 -11.63
C PRO A 122 11.34 -14.62 -11.66
N LEU A 123 11.14 -13.94 -10.53
CA LEU A 123 11.14 -12.49 -10.45
C LEU A 123 12.42 -11.91 -9.85
N ASP A 124 13.45 -12.72 -9.59
CA ASP A 124 14.69 -12.21 -8.99
C ASP A 124 15.31 -11.13 -9.89
N ASP A 125 15.38 -11.38 -11.19
CA ASP A 125 15.96 -10.47 -12.17
C ASP A 125 14.96 -9.47 -12.76
N LEU A 126 13.71 -9.44 -12.25
CA LEU A 126 12.72 -8.50 -12.74
C LEU A 126 13.08 -7.06 -12.37
N GLU A 127 13.33 -6.23 -13.39
CA GLU A 127 13.55 -4.81 -13.20
C GLU A 127 12.21 -4.09 -12.90
N LEU A 128 12.25 -3.20 -11.91
CA LEU A 128 11.08 -2.39 -11.59
C LEU A 128 10.94 -1.23 -12.58
N PRO A 129 9.70 -0.87 -12.98
CA PRO A 129 9.48 0.31 -13.81
C PRO A 129 10.11 1.56 -13.18
N HIS A 130 10.92 2.28 -13.94
CA HIS A 130 11.56 3.51 -13.48
C HIS A 130 10.51 4.58 -13.15
N ILE A 131 10.55 5.11 -11.94
CA ILE A 131 9.65 6.16 -11.48
C ILE A 131 10.37 7.50 -11.52
N ASN A 132 9.99 8.38 -12.44
CA ASN A 132 10.43 9.76 -12.40
C ASN A 132 9.80 10.43 -11.16
N GLN A 133 10.64 10.78 -10.20
CA GLN A 133 10.19 11.53 -9.03
C GLN A 133 10.03 13.00 -9.41
N ALA A 134 8.79 13.48 -9.45
CA ALA A 134 8.56 14.92 -9.52
C ALA A 134 9.01 15.58 -8.21
N LEU A 135 9.54 16.79 -8.31
CA LEU A 135 9.88 17.58 -7.13
C LEU A 135 8.64 17.78 -6.26
N PRO A 136 8.78 17.70 -4.93
CA PRO A 136 7.66 17.98 -4.03
C PRO A 136 7.12 19.39 -4.26
N LYS A 137 5.80 19.52 -4.35
CA LYS A 137 5.13 20.82 -4.35
C LYS A 137 4.89 21.22 -2.90
N TYR A 138 5.34 22.39 -2.53
CA TYR A 138 5.16 22.97 -1.19
C TYR A 138 4.58 24.38 -1.31
N LEU A 139 3.95 24.85 -0.25
CA LEU A 139 3.47 26.23 -0.15
C LEU A 139 4.64 27.16 0.21
N SER A 140 4.70 28.35 -0.41
CA SER A 140 5.60 29.40 0.07
C SER A 140 5.13 29.91 1.44
N LEU A 141 5.97 30.72 2.09
CA LEU A 141 5.58 31.36 3.35
C LEU A 141 4.32 32.23 3.17
N GLU A 142 4.30 33.05 2.09
CA GLU A 142 3.18 33.92 1.75
C GLU A 142 1.90 33.12 1.52
N GLN A 143 1.98 32.05 0.74
CA GLN A 143 0.85 31.15 0.49
C GLN A 143 0.35 30.46 1.77
N SER A 144 1.26 30.09 2.67
CA SER A 144 0.92 29.49 3.96
C SER A 144 0.19 30.47 4.88
N LEU A 145 0.66 31.73 4.92
CA LEU A 145 0.01 32.80 5.67
C LEU A 145 -1.36 33.18 5.08
N GLU A 146 -1.46 33.24 3.75
CA GLU A 146 -2.71 33.48 3.06
C GLU A 146 -3.74 32.38 3.33
N LEU A 147 -3.32 31.10 3.30
CA LEU A 147 -4.17 29.97 3.66
C LEU A 147 -4.74 30.11 5.07
N LEU A 148 -3.89 30.47 6.06
CA LEU A 148 -4.32 30.64 7.45
C LEU A 148 -5.31 31.81 7.61
N ARG A 149 -5.15 32.89 6.86
CA ARG A 149 -6.04 34.07 6.92
C ARG A 149 -7.41 33.84 6.29
N ASN A 150 -7.47 32.95 5.30
CA ASN A 150 -8.69 32.69 4.53
C ASN A 150 -9.43 31.40 4.98
N ILE A 151 -9.20 30.93 6.20
CA ILE A 151 -9.97 29.81 6.75
C ILE A 151 -11.38 30.30 7.04
N ASP A 152 -12.34 29.85 6.24
CA ASP A 152 -13.78 30.07 6.43
C ASP A 152 -14.48 28.72 6.61
N SER A 153 -14.79 28.40 7.88
CA SER A 153 -15.45 27.14 8.23
C SER A 153 -16.28 27.28 9.49
N LYS A 154 -17.24 26.36 9.69
CA LYS A 154 -18.06 26.31 10.92
C LYS A 154 -17.24 26.12 12.20
N ASN A 155 -16.03 25.57 12.09
CA ASN A 155 -15.13 25.29 13.23
C ASN A 155 -13.76 25.96 13.01
N GLN A 156 -13.76 27.26 12.76
CA GLN A 156 -12.58 28.02 12.35
C GLN A 156 -11.36 27.84 13.28
N VAL A 157 -11.57 27.86 14.60
CA VAL A 157 -10.48 27.67 15.58
C VAL A 157 -9.83 26.29 15.45
N ARG A 158 -10.65 25.23 15.31
CA ARG A 158 -10.15 23.86 15.10
C ARG A 158 -9.36 23.76 13.81
N ASP A 159 -9.91 24.29 12.73
CA ASP A 159 -9.32 24.15 11.40
C ASP A 159 -8.04 24.99 11.27
N TYR A 160 -8.00 26.17 11.91
CA TYR A 160 -6.79 26.97 12.07
C TYR A 160 -5.69 26.19 12.82
N CYS A 161 -6.04 25.56 13.94
CA CYS A 161 -5.10 24.75 14.73
C CYS A 161 -4.56 23.56 13.91
N ILE A 162 -5.43 22.85 13.17
CA ILE A 162 -5.05 21.73 12.31
C ILE A 162 -4.02 22.18 11.25
N ILE A 163 -4.31 23.26 10.53
CA ILE A 163 -3.44 23.75 9.46
C ILE A 163 -2.12 24.26 10.04
N THR A 164 -2.16 24.97 11.18
CA THR A 164 -0.97 25.42 11.89
C THR A 164 -0.05 24.27 12.29
N LEU A 165 -0.62 23.17 12.84
CA LEU A 165 0.14 21.97 13.18
C LEU A 165 0.78 21.31 11.96
N PHE A 166 0.09 21.27 10.81
CA PHE A 166 0.69 20.78 9.57
C PHE A 166 1.85 21.65 9.09
N LEU A 167 1.66 22.96 9.06
CA LEU A 167 2.66 23.89 8.54
C LEU A 167 3.90 23.97 9.43
N ASN A 168 3.73 24.07 10.76
CA ASN A 168 4.82 24.29 11.69
C ASN A 168 5.49 22.99 12.15
N CYS A 169 4.71 21.91 12.32
CA CYS A 169 5.20 20.67 12.93
C CYS A 169 5.47 19.55 11.94
N GLY A 170 5.11 19.72 10.66
CA GLY A 170 5.30 18.69 9.63
C GLY A 170 4.64 17.35 9.98
N MET A 171 3.50 17.39 10.65
CA MET A 171 2.79 16.19 11.07
C MET A 171 2.18 15.44 9.87
N ARG A 172 2.11 14.12 9.99
CA ARG A 172 1.31 13.33 9.05
C ARG A 172 -0.17 13.37 9.46
N LEU A 173 -1.07 13.24 8.48
CA LEU A 173 -2.52 13.20 8.76
C LEU A 173 -2.88 12.15 9.82
N SER A 174 -2.31 10.96 9.75
CA SER A 174 -2.57 9.89 10.73
C SER A 174 -2.06 10.21 12.13
N GLU A 175 -0.99 10.97 12.24
CA GLU A 175 -0.44 11.43 13.51
C GLU A 175 -1.37 12.46 14.17
N LEU A 176 -1.85 13.42 13.38
CA LEU A 176 -2.78 14.44 13.85
C LEU A 176 -4.13 13.83 14.29
N VAL A 177 -4.70 12.92 13.47
CA VAL A 177 -5.98 12.26 13.81
C VAL A 177 -5.85 11.36 15.05
N GLY A 178 -4.65 10.83 15.32
CA GLY A 178 -4.38 9.98 16.48
C GLY A 178 -4.08 10.74 17.78
N LEU A 179 -4.06 12.07 17.78
CA LEU A 179 -3.78 12.86 18.97
C LEU A 179 -4.90 12.78 20.01
N ASN A 180 -4.50 12.66 21.26
CA ASN A 180 -5.37 12.75 22.42
C ASN A 180 -4.97 13.95 23.30
N LEU A 181 -5.86 14.40 24.17
CA LEU A 181 -5.58 15.51 25.10
C LEU A 181 -4.39 15.19 26.01
N SER A 182 -4.19 13.92 26.38
CA SER A 182 -3.06 13.46 27.18
C SER A 182 -1.71 13.56 26.46
N ASP A 183 -1.69 13.75 25.15
CA ASP A 183 -0.45 13.91 24.38
C ASP A 183 0.07 15.35 24.40
N TYR A 184 -0.75 16.30 24.87
CA TYR A 184 -0.38 17.70 25.00
C TYR A 184 0.03 18.02 26.44
N SER A 185 1.24 18.55 26.61
CA SER A 185 1.72 19.12 27.86
C SER A 185 1.68 20.65 27.78
N ARG A 186 0.79 21.25 28.56
CA ARG A 186 0.63 22.71 28.61
C ARG A 186 1.87 23.37 29.24
N ASP A 187 2.38 22.81 30.30
CA ASP A 187 3.49 23.39 31.07
C ASP A 187 4.79 23.38 30.28
N ASN A 188 5.03 22.32 29.54
CA ASN A 188 6.21 22.17 28.67
C ASN A 188 6.01 22.70 27.26
N ARG A 189 4.78 23.10 26.88
CA ARG A 189 4.40 23.44 25.50
C ARG A 189 4.85 22.37 24.49
N THR A 190 4.60 21.10 24.83
CA THR A 190 5.01 19.99 23.99
C THR A 190 3.83 19.14 23.56
N LEU A 191 4.00 18.49 22.42
CA LEU A 191 3.05 17.53 21.86
C LEU A 191 3.78 16.21 21.59
N ARG A 192 3.32 15.14 22.23
CA ARG A 192 3.81 13.80 21.97
C ARG A 192 3.10 13.23 20.74
N VAL A 193 3.84 12.77 19.74
CA VAL A 193 3.30 12.28 18.48
C VAL A 193 3.75 10.86 18.23
N LEU A 194 2.80 9.97 17.98
CA LEU A 194 3.04 8.58 17.64
C LEU A 194 3.12 8.39 16.11
N GLY A 195 4.32 8.11 15.62
CA GLY A 195 4.59 7.91 14.19
C GLY A 195 4.47 6.47 13.72
N LYS A 196 4.87 6.23 12.48
CA LYS A 196 4.88 4.89 11.88
C LYS A 196 5.78 3.93 12.67
N GLY A 197 5.28 2.72 12.94
CA GLY A 197 6.00 1.70 13.71
C GLY A 197 6.04 2.01 15.21
N ARG A 198 5.04 2.72 15.72
CA ARG A 198 4.92 3.12 17.14
C ARG A 198 6.11 3.93 17.67
N LYS A 199 6.83 4.61 16.79
CA LYS A 199 7.91 5.51 17.20
C LYS A 199 7.34 6.81 17.71
N GLU A 200 7.67 7.17 18.93
CA GLU A 200 7.26 8.45 19.53
C GLU A 200 8.28 9.55 19.24
N ARG A 201 7.79 10.76 19.05
CA ARG A 201 8.59 11.97 19.05
C ARG A 201 7.88 13.11 19.77
N ILE A 202 8.65 14.00 20.35
CA ILE A 202 8.15 15.21 21.00
C ILE A 202 8.32 16.38 20.03
N ILE A 203 7.27 17.17 19.88
CA ILE A 203 7.26 18.43 19.14
C ILE A 203 7.12 19.55 20.15
N TYR A 204 7.99 20.55 20.08
CA TYR A 204 7.89 21.77 20.85
C TYR A 204 6.99 22.74 20.10
N LEU A 205 6.02 23.31 20.82
CA LEU A 205 5.08 24.29 20.28
C LEU A 205 5.57 25.71 20.67
N ASN A 206 5.66 26.58 19.67
CA ASN A 206 6.05 27.98 19.87
C ASN A 206 4.87 28.82 20.39
#